data_1b6ae7d46b57f4a1997107ea096daf43
#
_entry.id   1b6ae7d46b57f4a1997107ea096daf43
#
_cell.length_a   1.000
_cell.length_b   1.000
_cell.length_c   1.000
_cell.angle_alpha   90.00
_cell.angle_beta   90.00
_cell.angle_gamma   90.00
#
_symmetry.space_group_name_H-M   'P 1'
#
loop_
_entity.id
_entity.type
_entity.pdbx_description
1 polymer ?
#
loop_
_entity_poly.entity_id
_entity_poly.type
_entity_poly.pdbx_seq_one_letter_code
_entity_poly.pdbx_strand_id
1 'polypeptide(L)'
;MIALALAGAEAFLPARPRLISPKGGAITPPTAVMVAPSYAGWAAGCVIGGTAGTPFVIRATQTWYRRIPLPVWTPPDRVFAPAWTTLYALMGVATARVAKTSGAACPAVLLFMGHYCLNVLWAPVFFGLQKLRLALLMNFALIGSLSVLIVQYAAVSRSSALLLLPYMAWLVFATALNVAICKLNPTRQGYSNARLQADTARLQKLAYERAFAHAA
;
A
#
# COMPACT_ATOMS: atom_id res chain seq x y z
N MET A 1 22.54 -6.43 14.71
CA MET A 1 21.26 -7.01 15.17
C MET A 1 20.52 -7.83 14.09
N ILE A 2 20.88 -7.77 12.81
CA ILE A 2 20.24 -8.56 11.72
C ILE A 2 20.81 -9.99 11.65
N ALA A 3 22.01 -10.24 12.12
CA ALA A 3 22.67 -11.56 12.08
C ALA A 3 22.12 -12.58 13.10
N LEU A 4 21.47 -12.15 14.18
CA LEU A 4 20.96 -13.06 15.23
C LEU A 4 19.55 -13.62 14.92
N ALA A 5 18.84 -13.04 13.96
CA ALA A 5 17.48 -13.50 13.56
C ALA A 5 17.48 -14.68 12.60
N LEU A 6 18.63 -15.05 12.03
CA LEU A 6 18.74 -16.14 11.06
C LEU A 6 19.06 -17.51 11.68
N ALA A 7 19.42 -17.58 12.95
CA ALA A 7 19.82 -18.83 13.62
C ALA A 7 18.65 -19.59 14.29
N GLY A 8 17.45 -19.02 14.37
CA GLY A 8 16.30 -19.60 15.06
C GLY A 8 15.21 -20.24 14.18
N ALA A 9 15.38 -20.26 12.86
CA ALA A 9 14.31 -20.67 11.94
C ALA A 9 14.28 -22.17 11.58
N GLU A 10 15.19 -22.99 12.13
CA GLU A 10 15.27 -24.40 11.79
C GLU A 10 14.34 -25.33 12.60
N ALA A 11 13.63 -24.84 13.61
CA ALA A 11 12.96 -25.69 14.61
C ALA A 11 11.44 -25.87 14.40
N PHE A 12 10.83 -25.41 13.28
CA PHE A 12 9.39 -25.57 13.10
C PHE A 12 8.98 -26.08 11.72
N LEU A 13 9.54 -27.24 11.33
CA LEU A 13 8.96 -28.01 10.24
C LEU A 13 8.13 -29.13 10.88
N PRO A 14 6.80 -29.17 10.71
CA PRO A 14 6.02 -30.34 11.14
C PRO A 14 6.43 -31.55 10.31
N ALA A 15 6.77 -32.67 11.00
CA ALA A 15 7.07 -33.96 10.37
C ALA A 15 5.91 -34.35 9.44
N ARG A 16 6.25 -34.70 8.19
CA ARG A 16 5.29 -35.26 7.24
C ARG A 16 4.69 -36.53 7.80
N PRO A 17 3.36 -36.67 7.95
CA PRO A 17 2.76 -37.94 8.34
C PRO A 17 3.03 -39.00 7.27
N ARG A 18 3.62 -40.14 7.65
CA ARG A 18 3.68 -41.34 6.80
C ARG A 18 2.26 -41.91 6.72
N LEU A 19 1.65 -41.80 5.57
CA LEU A 19 0.39 -42.50 5.29
C LEU A 19 0.70 -43.99 5.11
N ILE A 20 0.26 -44.79 6.05
CA ILE A 20 0.22 -46.26 5.95
C ILE A 20 -0.96 -46.60 5.03
N SER A 21 -0.70 -47.29 3.92
CA SER A 21 -1.70 -47.76 2.97
C SER A 21 -2.44 -48.97 3.51
N PRO A 22 -3.77 -48.92 3.75
CA PRO A 22 -4.59 -50.11 3.82
C PRO A 22 -5.06 -50.48 2.41
N LYS A 23 -4.98 -51.75 2.05
CA LYS A 23 -5.57 -52.33 0.84
C LYS A 23 -7.08 -52.12 0.87
N GLY A 24 -7.57 -51.20 0.06
CA GLY A 24 -8.98 -50.91 -0.15
C GLY A 24 -9.09 -49.70 -1.08
N GLY A 25 -9.83 -49.83 -2.16
CA GLY A 25 -9.89 -48.93 -3.30
C GLY A 25 -9.85 -47.45 -2.93
N ALA A 26 -8.84 -46.78 -3.40
CA ALA A 26 -8.68 -45.31 -3.19
C ALA A 26 -9.79 -44.58 -3.91
N ILE A 27 -10.77 -44.09 -3.15
CA ILE A 27 -11.59 -42.98 -3.60
C ILE A 27 -10.64 -41.76 -3.57
N THR A 28 -10.00 -41.48 -4.69
CA THR A 28 -9.34 -40.18 -4.88
C THR A 28 -10.40 -39.12 -4.77
N PRO A 29 -10.33 -38.24 -3.76
CA PRO A 29 -11.23 -37.06 -3.77
C PRO A 29 -11.01 -36.33 -5.09
N PRO A 30 -12.06 -35.72 -5.69
CA PRO A 30 -11.90 -34.97 -6.92
C PRO A 30 -10.79 -33.96 -6.65
N THR A 31 -9.70 -34.09 -7.41
CA THR A 31 -8.63 -33.11 -7.41
C THR A 31 -9.27 -31.84 -7.89
N ALA A 32 -9.69 -30.97 -6.97
CA ALA A 32 -10.01 -29.61 -7.33
C ALA A 32 -8.78 -29.13 -8.10
N VAL A 33 -8.92 -28.99 -9.39
CA VAL A 33 -7.93 -28.36 -10.25
C VAL A 33 -7.87 -26.92 -9.76
N MET A 34 -7.11 -26.71 -8.70
CA MET A 34 -6.71 -25.37 -8.32
C MET A 34 -5.80 -24.90 -9.45
N VAL A 35 -6.40 -24.16 -10.39
CA VAL A 35 -5.66 -23.45 -11.43
C VAL A 35 -4.65 -22.62 -10.66
N ALA A 36 -3.37 -23.04 -10.66
CA ALA A 36 -2.32 -22.32 -9.97
C ALA A 36 -2.33 -20.89 -10.53
N PRO A 37 -2.56 -19.87 -9.69
CA PRO A 37 -2.75 -18.51 -10.20
C PRO A 37 -1.51 -18.12 -11.00
N SER A 38 -1.72 -17.70 -12.25
CA SER A 38 -0.64 -17.28 -13.13
C SER A 38 0.04 -16.04 -12.56
N TYR A 39 1.33 -15.86 -12.79
CA TYR A 39 2.04 -14.64 -12.40
C TYR A 39 1.34 -13.39 -12.94
N ALA A 40 0.84 -13.46 -14.19
CA ALA A 40 0.08 -12.38 -14.80
C ALA A 40 -1.24 -12.11 -14.07
N GLY A 41 -1.96 -13.15 -13.61
CA GLY A 41 -3.20 -12.98 -12.84
C GLY A 41 -2.98 -12.28 -11.51
N TRP A 42 -1.95 -12.64 -10.76
CA TRP A 42 -1.59 -11.96 -9.51
C TRP A 42 -1.14 -10.52 -9.74
N ALA A 43 -0.28 -10.29 -10.76
CA ALA A 43 0.17 -8.95 -11.09
C ALA A 43 -1.00 -8.05 -11.52
N ALA A 44 -1.86 -8.55 -12.43
CA ALA A 44 -3.05 -7.81 -12.87
C ALA A 44 -4.03 -7.55 -11.71
N GLY A 45 -4.27 -8.52 -10.84
CA GLY A 45 -5.12 -8.36 -9.67
C GLY A 45 -4.60 -7.27 -8.72
N CYS A 46 -3.29 -7.25 -8.45
CA CYS A 46 -2.68 -6.19 -7.64
C CYS A 46 -2.75 -4.82 -8.33
N VAL A 47 -2.50 -4.73 -9.64
CA VAL A 47 -2.61 -3.45 -10.37
C VAL A 47 -4.06 -2.96 -10.38
N ILE A 48 -5.02 -3.80 -10.74
CA ILE A 48 -6.44 -3.43 -10.80
C ILE A 48 -6.95 -3.01 -9.41
N GLY A 49 -6.71 -3.82 -8.38
CA GLY A 49 -7.12 -3.49 -7.01
C GLY A 49 -6.46 -2.21 -6.49
N GLY A 50 -5.19 -1.96 -6.84
CA GLY A 50 -4.46 -0.74 -6.48
C GLY A 50 -5.06 0.53 -7.10
N THR A 51 -5.77 0.42 -8.24
CA THR A 51 -6.44 1.57 -8.85
C THR A 51 -7.70 2.03 -8.08
N ALA A 52 -8.20 1.26 -7.12
CA ALA A 52 -9.39 1.60 -6.34
C ALA A 52 -9.28 2.95 -5.59
N GLY A 53 -8.06 3.36 -5.23
CA GLY A 53 -7.79 4.66 -4.62
C GLY A 53 -7.77 5.84 -5.60
N THR A 54 -7.67 5.60 -6.91
CA THR A 54 -7.48 6.64 -7.94
C THR A 54 -8.56 7.74 -7.94
N PRO A 55 -9.86 7.45 -7.78
CA PRO A 55 -10.89 8.50 -7.74
C PRO A 55 -10.66 9.53 -6.62
N PHE A 56 -10.19 9.07 -5.44
CA PHE A 56 -9.87 9.95 -4.31
C PHE A 56 -8.67 10.84 -4.61
N VAL A 57 -7.64 10.30 -5.27
CA VAL A 57 -6.44 11.04 -5.69
C VAL A 57 -6.81 12.12 -6.70
N ILE A 58 -7.53 11.78 -7.78
CA ILE A 58 -7.95 12.72 -8.82
C ILE A 58 -8.76 13.86 -8.20
N ARG A 59 -9.78 13.55 -7.40
CA ARG A 59 -10.60 14.56 -6.74
C ARG A 59 -9.79 15.46 -5.82
N ALA A 60 -8.89 14.90 -5.04
CA ALA A 60 -8.06 15.67 -4.11
C ALA A 60 -7.08 16.61 -4.83
N THR A 61 -6.41 16.14 -5.89
CA THR A 61 -5.48 16.96 -6.68
C THR A 61 -6.19 18.11 -7.40
N GLN A 62 -7.44 17.93 -7.79
CA GLN A 62 -8.27 18.99 -8.39
C GLN A 62 -8.82 19.99 -7.36
N THR A 63 -8.89 19.60 -6.08
CA THR A 63 -9.55 20.41 -5.05
C THR A 63 -8.56 20.96 -4.02
N TRP A 64 -8.23 20.16 -3.00
CA TRP A 64 -7.56 20.63 -1.79
C TRP A 64 -6.05 20.36 -1.77
N TYR A 65 -5.59 19.24 -2.36
CA TYR A 65 -4.20 18.79 -2.19
C TYR A 65 -3.18 19.78 -2.75
N ARG A 66 -3.46 20.41 -3.90
CA ARG A 66 -2.59 21.45 -4.49
C ARG A 66 -2.68 22.81 -3.78
N ARG A 67 -3.61 22.99 -2.85
CA ARG A 67 -3.79 24.24 -2.10
C ARG A 67 -3.15 24.22 -0.72
N ILE A 68 -2.67 23.06 -0.26
CA ILE A 68 -1.93 22.97 0.99
C ILE A 68 -0.43 23.19 0.74
N PRO A 69 0.32 23.69 1.75
CA PRO A 69 1.77 23.71 1.69
C PRO A 69 2.34 22.31 1.47
N LEU A 70 3.08 22.13 0.38
CA LEU A 70 3.77 20.89 0.05
C LEU A 70 5.28 21.12 0.10
N PRO A 71 6.08 20.08 0.42
CA PRO A 71 7.53 20.15 0.33
C PRO A 71 7.99 20.46 -1.10
N VAL A 72 9.07 21.24 -1.25
CA VAL A 72 9.63 21.60 -2.57
C VAL A 72 10.13 20.39 -3.38
N TRP A 73 10.45 19.29 -2.70
CA TRP A 73 10.88 18.04 -3.30
C TRP A 73 9.72 17.05 -3.59
N THR A 74 8.45 17.51 -3.51
CA THR A 74 7.29 16.70 -3.89
C THR A 74 7.38 16.34 -5.39
N PRO A 75 7.34 15.04 -5.77
CA PRO A 75 7.40 14.66 -7.16
C PRO A 75 6.22 15.19 -7.97
N PRO A 76 6.41 15.44 -9.27
CA PRO A 76 5.30 15.76 -10.17
C PRO A 76 4.26 14.63 -10.19
N ASP A 77 2.97 14.98 -10.29
CA ASP A 77 1.84 14.03 -10.28
C ASP A 77 2.02 12.87 -11.28
N ARG A 78 2.63 13.14 -12.44
CA ARG A 78 2.89 12.15 -13.49
C ARG A 78 3.81 10.99 -13.08
N VAL A 79 4.57 11.13 -11.99
CA VAL A 79 5.49 10.09 -11.50
C VAL A 79 4.73 9.00 -10.73
N PHE A 80 3.62 9.37 -10.06
CA PHE A 80 2.95 8.46 -9.14
C PHE A 80 2.27 7.28 -9.85
N ALA A 81 1.57 7.52 -10.96
CA ALA A 81 0.84 6.45 -11.66
C ALA A 81 1.76 5.34 -12.18
N PRO A 82 2.83 5.63 -12.96
CA PRO A 82 3.75 4.58 -13.41
C PRO A 82 4.50 3.91 -12.26
N ALA A 83 4.88 4.65 -11.21
CA ALA A 83 5.54 4.08 -10.03
C ALA A 83 4.63 3.04 -9.36
N TRP A 84 3.40 3.41 -8.99
CA TRP A 84 2.46 2.49 -8.34
C TRP A 84 2.09 1.29 -9.22
N THR A 85 1.88 1.49 -10.53
CA THR A 85 1.61 0.37 -11.45
C THR A 85 2.74 -0.65 -11.43
N THR A 86 3.99 -0.18 -11.52
CA THR A 86 5.18 -1.05 -11.46
C THR A 86 5.27 -1.76 -10.12
N LEU A 87 5.10 -1.04 -9.01
CA LEU A 87 5.19 -1.60 -7.66
C LEU A 87 4.12 -2.68 -7.42
N TYR A 88 2.88 -2.43 -7.80
CA TYR A 88 1.79 -3.42 -7.68
C TYR A 88 2.06 -4.66 -8.54
N ALA A 89 2.58 -4.50 -9.76
CA ALA A 89 2.96 -5.63 -10.60
C ALA A 89 4.06 -6.48 -9.95
N LEU A 90 5.12 -5.85 -9.40
CA LEU A 90 6.20 -6.53 -8.69
C LEU A 90 5.69 -7.28 -7.44
N MET A 91 4.82 -6.65 -6.65
CA MET A 91 4.19 -7.26 -5.48
C MET A 91 3.38 -8.50 -5.88
N GLY A 92 2.58 -8.40 -6.94
CA GLY A 92 1.80 -9.53 -7.47
C GLY A 92 2.67 -10.68 -7.95
N VAL A 93 3.75 -10.40 -8.70
CA VAL A 93 4.70 -11.43 -9.15
C VAL A 93 5.42 -12.08 -7.98
N ALA A 94 5.87 -11.31 -6.99
CA ALA A 94 6.53 -11.82 -5.79
C ALA A 94 5.61 -12.77 -5.03
N THR A 95 4.36 -12.36 -4.81
CA THR A 95 3.35 -13.15 -4.11
C THR A 95 2.96 -14.41 -4.88
N ALA A 96 2.83 -14.32 -6.21
CA ALA A 96 2.55 -15.49 -7.05
C ALA A 96 3.64 -16.57 -6.93
N ARG A 97 4.91 -16.18 -6.82
CA ARG A 97 6.03 -17.14 -6.61
C ARG A 97 5.89 -17.85 -5.28
N VAL A 98 5.62 -17.10 -4.21
CA VAL A 98 5.43 -17.68 -2.87
C VAL A 98 4.18 -18.57 -2.85
N ALA A 99 3.08 -18.14 -3.43
CA ALA A 99 1.83 -18.91 -3.52
C ALA A 99 2.01 -20.23 -4.29
N LYS A 100 2.81 -20.24 -5.37
CA LYS A 100 3.11 -21.46 -6.13
C LYS A 100 3.96 -22.47 -5.33
N THR A 101 4.87 -21.98 -4.49
CA THR A 101 5.78 -22.83 -3.73
C THR A 101 5.14 -23.34 -2.43
N SER A 102 4.43 -22.46 -1.72
CA SER A 102 3.93 -22.70 -0.35
C SER A 102 2.40 -22.80 -0.25
N GLY A 103 1.70 -22.62 -1.37
CA GLY A 103 0.23 -22.58 -1.41
C GLY A 103 -0.35 -21.15 -1.25
N ALA A 104 -1.50 -20.94 -1.88
CA ALA A 104 -2.16 -19.61 -1.87
C ALA A 104 -2.74 -19.21 -0.49
N ALA A 105 -2.94 -20.16 0.41
CA ALA A 105 -3.40 -19.93 1.77
C ALA A 105 -2.28 -20.00 2.83
N CYS A 106 -1.00 -19.95 2.43
CA CYS A 106 0.09 -19.95 3.38
C CYS A 106 0.14 -18.63 4.18
N PRO A 107 0.69 -18.63 5.42
CA PRO A 107 0.73 -17.45 6.28
C PRO A 107 1.33 -16.22 5.61
N ALA A 108 2.36 -16.40 4.77
CA ALA A 108 3.01 -15.30 4.06
C ALA A 108 2.08 -14.63 3.04
N VAL A 109 1.25 -15.40 2.32
CA VAL A 109 0.26 -14.86 1.38
C VAL A 109 -0.89 -14.20 2.14
N LEU A 110 -1.36 -14.77 3.24
CA LEU A 110 -2.40 -14.16 4.08
C LEU A 110 -1.94 -12.82 4.67
N LEU A 111 -0.69 -12.75 5.16
CA LEU A 111 -0.09 -11.50 5.61
C LEU A 111 -0.02 -10.47 4.48
N PHE A 112 0.37 -10.91 3.26
CA PHE A 112 0.37 -10.03 2.09
C PHE A 112 -1.04 -9.47 1.80
N MET A 113 -2.08 -10.28 1.87
CA MET A 113 -3.44 -9.81 1.63
C MET A 113 -3.86 -8.72 2.63
N GLY A 114 -3.56 -8.90 3.92
CA GLY A 114 -3.79 -7.89 4.96
C GLY A 114 -2.99 -6.60 4.71
N HIS A 115 -1.71 -6.74 4.38
CA HIS A 115 -0.82 -5.64 4.01
C HIS A 115 -1.34 -4.89 2.78
N TYR A 116 -1.74 -5.61 1.73
CA TYR A 116 -2.27 -5.03 0.50
C TYR A 116 -3.59 -4.28 0.72
N CYS A 117 -4.51 -4.84 1.52
CA CYS A 117 -5.73 -4.14 1.92
C CYS A 117 -5.42 -2.81 2.65
N LEU A 118 -4.48 -2.83 3.59
CA LEU A 118 -4.03 -1.62 4.28
C LEU A 118 -3.44 -0.59 3.31
N ASN A 119 -2.66 -1.04 2.32
CA ASN A 119 -2.08 -0.19 1.30
C ASN A 119 -3.15 0.48 0.43
N VAL A 120 -4.14 -0.29 -0.06
CA VAL A 120 -5.24 0.24 -0.89
C VAL A 120 -6.09 1.25 -0.11
N LEU A 121 -6.32 1.02 1.19
CA LEU A 121 -7.06 1.93 2.06
C LEU A 121 -6.33 3.24 2.37
N TRP A 122 -5.02 3.30 2.15
CA TRP A 122 -4.23 4.51 2.43
C TRP A 122 -4.70 5.73 1.62
N ALA A 123 -4.93 5.57 0.32
CA ALA A 123 -5.34 6.67 -0.54
C ALA A 123 -6.72 7.25 -0.17
N PRO A 124 -7.78 6.46 0.10
CA PRO A 124 -9.02 6.96 0.69
C PRO A 124 -8.82 7.72 2.00
N VAL A 125 -7.95 7.26 2.90
CA VAL A 125 -7.70 7.92 4.19
C VAL A 125 -6.97 9.24 3.99
N PHE A 126 -5.89 9.25 3.20
CA PHE A 126 -5.10 10.47 2.97
C PHE A 126 -5.88 11.48 2.12
N PHE A 127 -6.36 11.08 0.95
CA PHE A 127 -6.96 11.97 -0.03
C PHE A 127 -8.46 12.18 0.17
N GLY A 128 -9.19 11.15 0.55
CA GLY A 128 -10.64 11.20 0.76
C GLY A 128 -11.02 11.79 2.11
N LEU A 129 -10.54 11.19 3.20
CA LEU A 129 -10.82 11.63 4.57
C LEU A 129 -9.92 12.78 5.03
N GLN A 130 -8.84 13.08 4.28
CA GLN A 130 -7.86 14.13 4.58
C GLN A 130 -7.20 13.96 5.97
N LYS A 131 -7.10 12.72 6.46
CA LYS A 131 -6.54 12.36 7.76
C LYS A 131 -5.02 12.15 7.65
N LEU A 132 -4.26 13.24 7.46
CA LEU A 132 -2.81 13.19 7.19
C LEU A 132 -2.02 12.40 8.25
N ARG A 133 -2.33 12.57 9.53
CA ARG A 133 -1.66 11.88 10.64
C ARG A 133 -2.03 10.40 10.70
N LEU A 134 -3.30 10.05 10.43
CA LEU A 134 -3.73 8.65 10.36
C LEU A 134 -3.06 7.93 9.19
N ALA A 135 -3.00 8.58 8.03
CA ALA A 135 -2.28 8.06 6.86
C ALA A 135 -0.78 7.87 7.15
N LEU A 136 -0.16 8.76 7.94
CA LEU A 136 1.22 8.59 8.41
C LEU A 136 1.37 7.37 9.33
N LEU A 137 0.44 7.15 10.26
CA LEU A 137 0.44 5.96 11.10
C LEU A 137 0.29 4.67 10.25
N MET A 138 -0.57 4.71 9.24
CA MET A 138 -0.71 3.60 8.27
C MET A 138 0.59 3.34 7.52
N ASN A 139 1.36 4.37 7.15
CA ASN A 139 2.67 4.18 6.52
C ASN A 139 3.65 3.44 7.42
N PHE A 140 3.70 3.75 8.72
CA PHE A 140 4.55 2.99 9.66
C PHE A 140 4.09 1.54 9.79
N ALA A 141 2.79 1.29 9.86
CA ALA A 141 2.24 -0.07 9.86
C ALA A 141 2.57 -0.83 8.56
N LEU A 142 2.52 -0.14 7.41
CA LEU A 142 2.92 -0.70 6.11
C LEU A 142 4.42 -1.03 6.08
N ILE A 143 5.30 -0.16 6.57
CA ILE A 143 6.74 -0.45 6.66
C ILE A 143 6.99 -1.67 7.54
N GLY A 144 6.35 -1.73 8.72
CA GLY A 144 6.50 -2.86 9.64
C GLY A 144 6.03 -4.18 9.03
N SER A 145 4.82 -4.21 8.46
CA SER A 145 4.27 -5.42 7.82
C SER A 145 5.06 -5.83 6.58
N LEU A 146 5.54 -4.87 5.77
CA LEU A 146 6.38 -5.14 4.61
C LEU A 146 7.74 -5.73 5.01
N SER A 147 8.34 -5.26 6.11
CA SER A 147 9.58 -5.82 6.64
C SER A 147 9.42 -7.29 7.02
N VAL A 148 8.31 -7.65 7.68
CA VAL A 148 7.98 -9.04 8.00
C VAL A 148 7.75 -9.86 6.71
N LEU A 149 7.03 -9.30 5.73
CA LEU A 149 6.81 -9.94 4.43
C LEU A 149 8.11 -10.24 3.69
N ILE A 150 9.04 -9.30 3.66
CA ILE A 150 10.35 -9.49 3.00
C ILE A 150 11.10 -10.66 3.64
N VAL A 151 11.10 -10.77 4.98
CA VAL A 151 11.74 -11.88 5.70
C VAL A 151 11.05 -13.20 5.37
N GLN A 152 9.72 -13.28 5.44
CA GLN A 152 8.97 -14.49 5.11
C GLN A 152 9.16 -14.91 3.65
N TYR A 153 9.17 -13.95 2.72
CA TYR A 153 9.39 -14.23 1.29
C TYR A 153 10.82 -14.72 1.04
N ALA A 154 11.81 -14.15 1.75
CA ALA A 154 13.21 -14.58 1.62
C ALA A 154 13.42 -16.04 2.07
N ALA A 155 12.68 -16.50 3.07
CA ALA A 155 12.70 -17.89 3.52
C ALA A 155 12.17 -18.87 2.46
N VAL A 156 11.23 -18.42 1.60
CA VAL A 156 10.68 -19.23 0.49
C VAL A 156 11.48 -19.04 -0.80
N SER A 157 11.79 -17.77 -1.14
CA SER A 157 12.45 -17.39 -2.38
C SER A 157 13.11 -16.02 -2.24
N ARG A 158 14.45 -15.98 -2.25
CA ARG A 158 15.21 -14.73 -2.20
C ARG A 158 14.82 -13.75 -3.32
N SER A 159 14.59 -14.27 -4.53
CA SER A 159 14.17 -13.44 -5.66
C SER A 159 12.80 -12.81 -5.44
N SER A 160 11.87 -13.47 -4.72
CA SER A 160 10.58 -12.88 -4.36
C SER A 160 10.72 -11.74 -3.34
N ALA A 161 11.60 -11.90 -2.35
CA ALA A 161 11.92 -10.83 -1.41
C ALA A 161 12.55 -9.62 -2.09
N LEU A 162 13.48 -9.83 -3.03
CA LEU A 162 14.12 -8.76 -3.79
C LEU A 162 13.13 -7.93 -4.61
N LEU A 163 12.07 -8.56 -5.15
CA LEU A 163 11.00 -7.85 -5.88
C LEU A 163 10.20 -6.88 -4.99
N LEU A 164 10.24 -7.02 -3.66
CA LEU A 164 9.58 -6.12 -2.72
C LEU A 164 10.46 -4.92 -2.31
N LEU A 165 11.77 -4.95 -2.57
CA LEU A 165 12.68 -3.87 -2.17
C LEU A 165 12.38 -2.52 -2.84
N PRO A 166 12.05 -2.44 -4.14
CA PRO A 166 11.64 -1.18 -4.75
C PRO A 166 10.40 -0.57 -4.07
N TYR A 167 9.45 -1.42 -3.65
CA TYR A 167 8.29 -0.97 -2.91
C TYR A 167 8.66 -0.48 -1.50
N MET A 168 9.58 -1.15 -0.80
CA MET A 168 10.08 -0.67 0.49
C MET A 168 10.74 0.72 0.35
N ALA A 169 11.59 0.92 -0.66
CA ALA A 169 12.22 2.21 -0.92
C ALA A 169 11.18 3.31 -1.20
N TRP A 170 10.18 3.00 -2.03
CA TRP A 170 9.08 3.93 -2.31
C TRP A 170 8.26 4.27 -1.06
N LEU A 171 7.99 3.28 -0.21
CA LEU A 171 7.20 3.46 1.00
C LEU A 171 7.93 4.32 2.04
N VAL A 172 9.25 4.13 2.19
CA VAL A 172 10.10 5.01 3.03
C VAL A 172 10.07 6.45 2.50
N PHE A 173 10.23 6.64 1.19
CA PHE A 173 10.12 7.95 0.57
C PHE A 173 8.73 8.58 0.79
N ALA A 174 7.64 7.84 0.55
CA ALA A 174 6.27 8.29 0.74
C ALA A 174 5.98 8.64 2.22
N THR A 175 6.58 7.90 3.15
CA THR A 175 6.49 8.20 4.58
C THR A 175 7.21 9.51 4.93
N ALA A 176 8.42 9.72 4.42
CA ALA A 176 9.14 10.98 4.59
C ALA A 176 8.36 12.17 4.03
N LEU A 177 7.75 11.99 2.84
CA LEU A 177 6.89 13.00 2.22
C LEU A 177 5.67 13.31 3.11
N ASN A 178 4.98 12.29 3.62
CA ASN A 178 3.83 12.47 4.51
C ASN A 178 4.23 13.15 5.83
N VAL A 179 5.38 12.81 6.43
CA VAL A 179 5.92 13.51 7.62
C VAL A 179 6.12 14.99 7.32
N ALA A 180 6.73 15.33 6.19
CA ALA A 180 6.96 16.72 5.80
C ALA A 180 5.64 17.47 5.57
N ILE A 181 4.66 16.84 4.90
CA ILE A 181 3.32 17.41 4.73
C ILE A 181 2.64 17.65 6.08
N CYS A 182 2.72 16.69 7.02
CA CYS A 182 2.16 16.88 8.36
C CYS A 182 2.80 18.04 9.12
N LYS A 183 4.13 18.23 8.99
CA LYS A 183 4.86 19.35 9.62
C LYS A 183 4.46 20.70 9.03
N LEU A 184 4.27 20.77 7.73
CA LEU A 184 3.84 22.00 7.05
C LEU A 184 2.36 22.34 7.29
N ASN A 185 1.55 21.36 7.76
CA ASN A 185 0.12 21.50 7.98
C ASN A 185 -0.29 21.10 9.41
N PRO A 186 0.25 21.70 10.48
CA PRO A 186 0.09 21.26 11.86
C PRO A 186 -1.35 21.35 12.39
N THR A 187 -2.11 22.35 11.94
CA THR A 187 -3.50 22.62 12.36
C THR A 187 -4.54 21.91 11.51
N ARG A 188 -4.12 21.31 10.41
CA ARG A 188 -5.02 20.73 9.40
C ARG A 188 -5.05 19.21 9.51
N GLN A 189 -5.97 18.70 10.29
CA GLN A 189 -6.39 17.31 10.20
C GLN A 189 -7.43 17.13 9.07
N GLY A 190 -7.11 17.63 7.87
CA GLY A 190 -7.99 17.61 6.74
C GLY A 190 -8.83 18.87 6.59
N TYR A 191 -8.75 19.49 5.41
CA TYR A 191 -9.74 20.48 4.98
C TYR A 191 -10.99 19.74 4.56
N SER A 192 -12.09 19.97 5.27
CA SER A 192 -13.38 19.64 4.67
C SER A 192 -13.62 20.57 3.48
N ASN A 193 -14.18 20.07 2.38
CA ASN A 193 -14.53 20.89 1.23
C ASN A 193 -15.39 22.09 1.65
N ALA A 194 -16.21 21.97 2.70
CA ALA A 194 -17.00 23.04 3.28
C ALA A 194 -16.14 24.17 3.89
N ARG A 195 -15.04 23.85 4.60
CA ARG A 195 -14.12 24.88 5.13
C ARG A 195 -13.34 25.57 4.02
N LEU A 196 -12.90 24.83 2.99
CA LEU A 196 -12.25 25.41 1.83
C LEU A 196 -13.17 26.39 1.07
N GLN A 197 -14.43 26.00 0.89
CA GLN A 197 -15.44 26.87 0.27
C GLN A 197 -15.71 28.12 1.14
N ALA A 198 -15.82 27.96 2.45
CA ALA A 198 -16.01 29.06 3.38
C ALA A 198 -14.81 30.03 3.40
N ASP A 199 -13.57 29.49 3.43
CA ASP A 199 -12.35 30.32 3.39
C ASP A 199 -12.20 31.02 2.03
N THR A 200 -12.54 30.36 0.92
CA THR A 200 -12.51 30.98 -0.41
C THR A 200 -13.56 32.09 -0.53
N ALA A 201 -14.78 31.83 -0.07
CA ALA A 201 -15.86 32.85 -0.06
C ALA A 201 -15.48 34.06 0.81
N ARG A 202 -14.87 33.83 1.98
CA ARG A 202 -14.38 34.88 2.87
C ARG A 202 -13.28 35.73 2.21
N LEU A 203 -12.31 35.09 1.54
CA LEU A 203 -11.23 35.78 0.84
C LEU A 203 -11.77 36.59 -0.37
N GLN A 204 -12.73 36.03 -1.10
CA GLN A 204 -13.40 36.75 -2.19
C GLN A 204 -14.16 37.98 -1.68
N LYS A 205 -14.89 37.87 -0.56
CA LYS A 205 -15.59 38.99 0.08
C LYS A 205 -14.62 40.07 0.52
N LEU A 206 -13.50 39.70 1.18
CA LEU A 206 -12.48 40.68 1.60
C LEU A 206 -11.79 41.36 0.42
N ALA A 207 -11.54 40.64 -0.68
CA ALA A 207 -10.97 41.21 -1.89
C ALA A 207 -11.95 42.20 -2.54
N TYR A 208 -13.23 41.85 -2.58
CA TYR A 208 -14.30 42.75 -3.06
C TYR A 208 -14.40 44.03 -2.21
N GLU A 209 -14.48 43.89 -0.87
CA GLU A 209 -14.53 45.01 0.06
C GLU A 209 -13.32 45.97 -0.10
N ARG A 210 -12.10 45.42 -0.27
CA ARG A 210 -10.88 46.20 -0.51
C ARG A 210 -10.93 46.94 -1.86
N ALA A 211 -11.41 46.28 -2.91
CA ALA A 211 -11.50 46.90 -4.23
C ALA A 211 -12.46 48.09 -4.26
N PHE A 212 -13.54 48.02 -3.49
CA PHE A 212 -14.52 49.13 -3.41
C PHE A 212 -14.20 50.20 -2.35
N ALA A 213 -13.43 49.86 -1.30
CA ALA A 213 -12.96 50.83 -0.32
C ALA A 213 -11.93 51.84 -0.90
N HIS A 214 -11.29 51.52 -2.02
CA HIS A 214 -10.38 52.42 -2.76
C HIS A 214 -11.06 53.18 -3.89
N ALA A 215 -12.35 52.91 -4.14
CA ALA A 215 -13.13 53.58 -5.21
C ALA A 215 -14.11 54.63 -4.68
N ALA A 216 -14.20 54.79 -3.36
CA ALA A 216 -14.96 55.85 -2.66
C ALA A 216 -13.99 56.87 -2.01
#